data_3e6169a3b533f0f00740a9335b069921
#
_entry.id   3e6169a3b533f0f00740a9335b069921
#
_cell.length_a   1.000
_cell.length_b   1.000
_cell.length_c   1.000
_cell.angle_alpha   90.00
_cell.angle_beta   90.00
_cell.angle_gamma   90.00
#
_symmetry.space_group_name_H-M   'P 1'
#
loop_
_entity.id
_entity.type
_entity.pdbx_description
1 polymer ?
#
loop_
_entity_poly.entity_id
_entity_poly.type
_entity_poly.pdbx_seq_one_letter_code
_entity_poly.pdbx_strand_id
1 'polypeptide(L)'
;TVLLSCSRPGKIASKVSPVEATKYTETVKSKKKKRTTRGAKIHQMAFANLGRNKRKTVLVVISLSLSVVLLNILVTFTGGFDMEKYLAKQTCADFVVSTTDYFRYSHSGSFIAREQIAQIEANISTSLSGCGYKLTGYVPYGWMSEKHWLQDMMHYTSEENAKTLLEQENRRGDLVSQSALIEGLDDSLFDKLTVVEGDISPLFQDGTNAIAVVVSTDDYGNVSNLDYYPPIGSVQTITYIDEGYNIDSRNGNLCDENTPTEYMQFQLSESHDVDYTVCAYVTVPHSMSFRYYTTG
;
A
#
# COMPACT_ATOMS: atom_id res chain seq x y z
N THR A 1 10.07 21.31 29.89
CA THR A 1 11.15 22.04 29.17
C THR A 1 11.36 23.44 29.73
N VAL A 2 10.31 24.24 29.98
CA VAL A 2 10.39 25.63 30.49
C VAL A 2 11.10 25.71 31.87
N LEU A 3 10.77 24.84 32.82
CA LEU A 3 11.41 24.79 34.13
C LEU A 3 12.91 24.48 34.06
N LEU A 4 13.33 23.64 33.14
CA LEU A 4 14.74 23.30 32.93
C LEU A 4 15.52 24.45 32.29
N SER A 5 14.92 25.19 31.34
CA SER A 5 15.57 26.33 30.71
C SER A 5 15.67 27.55 31.62
N CYS A 6 14.73 27.75 32.56
CA CYS A 6 14.75 28.83 33.53
C CYS A 6 15.57 28.55 34.80
N SER A 7 15.88 27.28 35.10
CA SER A 7 16.60 26.90 36.32
C SER A 7 18.03 27.44 36.39
N ARG A 8 18.75 27.47 35.27
CA ARG A 8 20.11 28.01 35.19
C ARG A 8 20.18 29.52 35.33
N PRO A 9 19.41 30.32 34.58
CA PRO A 9 19.30 31.76 34.78
C PRO A 9 18.84 32.16 36.18
N GLY A 10 17.85 31.47 36.73
CA GLY A 10 17.36 31.71 38.11
C GLY A 10 18.46 31.47 39.17
N LYS A 11 19.24 30.40 39.02
CA LYS A 11 20.34 30.07 39.91
C LYS A 11 21.53 31.05 39.83
N ILE A 12 21.74 31.67 38.67
CA ILE A 12 22.72 32.73 38.47
C ILE A 12 22.22 34.04 39.11
N ALA A 13 20.97 34.40 38.85
CA ALA A 13 20.34 35.60 39.36
C ALA A 13 20.29 35.60 40.90
N SER A 14 20.01 34.46 41.51
CA SER A 14 19.96 34.35 43.01
C SER A 14 21.32 34.49 43.71
N LYS A 15 22.43 34.39 42.97
CA LYS A 15 23.79 34.48 43.51
C LYS A 15 24.45 35.83 43.28
N VAL A 16 23.84 36.72 42.53
CA VAL A 16 24.41 38.02 42.21
C VAL A 16 23.87 39.11 43.14
N SER A 17 24.76 39.81 43.77
CA SER A 17 24.39 40.97 44.61
C SER A 17 23.79 42.10 43.72
N PRO A 18 22.81 42.91 44.24
CA PRO A 18 22.26 44.04 43.49
C PRO A 18 23.31 45.01 42.97
N VAL A 19 24.37 45.20 43.68
CA VAL A 19 25.51 46.06 43.29
C VAL A 19 26.35 45.44 42.17
N GLU A 20 26.43 44.10 42.16
CA GLU A 20 27.15 43.35 41.13
C GLU A 20 26.35 43.21 39.85
N ALA A 21 25.02 43.17 39.98
CA ALA A 21 24.10 43.13 38.82
C ALA A 21 24.16 44.43 37.98
N THR A 22 24.35 45.57 38.62
CA THR A 22 24.49 46.85 37.92
C THR A 22 25.87 47.04 37.24
N LYS A 23 26.87 46.28 37.68
CA LYS A 23 28.21 46.26 37.05
C LYS A 23 28.43 45.11 36.09
N TYR A 24 27.43 44.27 35.90
CA TYR A 24 27.57 43.09 35.04
C TYR A 24 27.58 43.50 33.58
N THR A 25 28.74 43.52 32.98
CA THR A 25 28.94 43.63 31.54
C THR A 25 29.42 42.26 31.03
N GLU A 26 28.67 41.69 30.08
CA GLU A 26 29.03 40.42 29.44
C GLU A 26 30.29 40.53 28.62
N THR A 27 31.41 40.90 29.26
CA THR A 27 32.69 41.03 28.61
C THR A 27 33.53 39.76 28.79
N VAL A 28 33.56 38.98 27.73
CA VAL A 28 34.51 37.86 27.66
C VAL A 28 35.95 38.41 27.69
N LYS A 29 36.67 38.18 28.79
CA LYS A 29 38.08 38.59 28.92
C LYS A 29 38.92 37.89 27.82
N SER A 30 39.30 38.66 26.79
CA SER A 30 40.22 38.16 25.75
C SER A 30 41.63 38.12 26.31
N LYS A 31 42.21 36.95 26.40
CA LYS A 31 43.56 36.70 26.95
C LYS A 31 44.73 37.14 26.07
N LYS A 32 44.50 37.64 24.85
CA LYS A 32 45.59 38.11 23.94
C LYS A 32 45.18 39.39 23.22
N LYS A 33 45.83 40.51 23.55
CA LYS A 33 45.81 41.72 22.72
C LYS A 33 46.74 41.53 21.52
N LYS A 34 46.17 41.27 20.35
CA LYS A 34 46.91 41.43 19.07
C LYS A 34 46.85 42.88 18.68
N ARG A 35 47.97 43.60 18.72
CA ARG A 35 48.11 44.92 18.10
C ARG A 35 48.17 44.71 16.57
N THR A 36 47.20 45.20 15.86
CA THR A 36 47.26 45.32 14.41
C THR A 36 47.49 46.76 14.04
N THR A 37 48.58 47.01 13.30
CA THR A 37 49.00 48.35 12.83
C THR A 37 48.34 48.74 11.50
N ARG A 38 47.45 47.93 10.93
CA ARG A 38 46.69 48.22 9.69
C ARG A 38 45.23 48.46 10.00
N GLY A 39 44.65 49.45 9.34
CA GLY A 39 43.23 49.77 9.47
C GLY A 39 42.33 48.55 9.30
N ALA A 40 41.38 48.37 10.22
CA ALA A 40 40.49 47.23 10.23
C ALA A 40 39.53 47.29 9.05
N LYS A 41 39.63 46.29 8.18
CA LYS A 41 38.64 46.13 7.10
C LYS A 41 37.34 45.63 7.71
N ILE A 42 36.16 46.05 7.19
CA ILE A 42 34.82 45.76 7.70
C ILE A 42 34.62 44.23 7.91
N HIS A 43 35.09 43.39 6.97
CA HIS A 43 34.97 41.94 7.08
C HIS A 43 35.80 41.35 8.23
N GLN A 44 36.98 41.95 8.53
CA GLN A 44 37.82 41.52 9.64
C GLN A 44 37.19 41.84 10.99
N MET A 45 36.49 42.97 11.08
CA MET A 45 35.70 43.35 12.26
C MET A 45 34.51 42.40 12.46
N ALA A 46 33.83 42.05 11.37
CA ALA A 46 32.71 41.09 11.41
C ALA A 46 33.17 39.70 11.91
N PHE A 47 34.27 39.16 11.35
CA PHE A 47 34.82 37.88 11.79
C PHE A 47 35.37 37.95 13.22
N ALA A 48 35.94 39.06 13.63
CA ALA A 48 36.39 39.22 15.03
C ALA A 48 35.21 39.24 16.01
N ASN A 49 34.07 39.83 15.64
CA ASN A 49 32.85 39.80 16.44
C ASN A 49 32.24 38.40 16.52
N LEU A 50 32.18 37.68 15.41
CA LEU A 50 31.78 36.27 15.41
C LEU A 50 32.64 35.40 16.32
N GLY A 51 33.97 35.63 16.31
CA GLY A 51 34.90 34.90 17.14
C GLY A 51 34.87 35.28 18.63
N ARG A 52 34.25 36.42 18.97
CA ARG A 52 34.19 36.93 20.36
C ARG A 52 33.20 36.16 21.23
N ASN A 53 32.10 35.67 20.63
CA ASN A 53 31.10 34.89 21.34
C ASN A 53 30.79 33.57 20.64
N LYS A 54 31.79 32.70 20.54
CA LYS A 54 31.78 31.45 19.77
C LYS A 54 30.55 30.57 20.03
N ARG A 55 30.09 30.49 21.29
CA ARG A 55 28.92 29.65 21.64
C ARG A 55 27.62 30.18 21.02
N LYS A 56 27.39 31.51 21.08
CA LYS A 56 26.20 32.13 20.45
C LYS A 56 26.28 32.04 18.92
N THR A 57 27.48 32.26 18.35
CA THR A 57 27.71 32.14 16.90
C THR A 57 27.43 30.73 16.40
N VAL A 58 27.97 29.71 17.07
CA VAL A 58 27.73 28.30 16.71
C VAL A 58 26.25 27.96 16.79
N LEU A 59 25.55 28.41 17.84
CA LEU A 59 24.12 28.18 17.98
C LEU A 59 23.31 28.82 16.86
N VAL A 60 23.63 30.06 16.48
CA VAL A 60 22.97 30.75 15.36
C VAL A 60 23.26 30.05 14.04
N VAL A 61 24.50 29.65 13.80
CA VAL A 61 24.87 28.91 12.57
C VAL A 61 24.13 27.59 12.47
N ILE A 62 24.07 26.81 13.55
CA ILE A 62 23.34 25.54 13.59
C ILE A 62 21.83 25.79 13.32
N SER A 63 21.23 26.78 13.97
CA SER A 63 19.81 27.10 13.79
C SER A 63 19.52 27.52 12.35
N LEU A 64 20.35 28.37 11.77
CA LEU A 64 20.19 28.83 10.39
C LEU A 64 20.40 27.66 9.40
N SER A 65 21.44 26.84 9.61
CA SER A 65 21.68 25.65 8.78
C SER A 65 20.51 24.67 8.84
N LEU A 66 19.98 24.42 10.03
CA LEU A 66 18.82 23.53 10.20
C LEU A 66 17.58 24.09 9.47
N SER A 67 17.35 25.40 9.55
CA SER A 67 16.23 26.05 8.84
C SER A 67 16.36 25.90 7.33
N VAL A 68 17.57 26.08 6.77
CA VAL A 68 17.83 25.89 5.33
C VAL A 68 17.66 24.44 4.92
N VAL A 69 18.14 23.48 5.74
CA VAL A 69 17.97 22.05 5.48
C VAL A 69 16.48 21.69 5.48
N LEU A 70 15.71 22.13 6.47
CA LEU A 70 14.28 21.87 6.55
C LEU A 70 13.52 22.48 5.35
N LEU A 71 13.88 23.70 4.95
CA LEU A 71 13.28 24.34 3.78
C LEU A 71 13.59 23.54 2.51
N ASN A 72 14.85 23.11 2.31
CA ASN A 72 15.23 22.29 1.16
C ASN A 72 14.50 20.95 1.15
N ILE A 73 14.38 20.26 2.29
CA ILE A 73 13.61 19.01 2.40
C ILE A 73 12.16 19.26 1.97
N LEU A 74 11.53 20.31 2.48
CA LEU A 74 10.14 20.65 2.15
C LEU A 74 9.97 20.92 0.65
N VAL A 75 10.84 21.74 0.07
CA VAL A 75 10.78 22.08 -1.37
C VAL A 75 11.05 20.86 -2.24
N THR A 76 12.02 20.02 -1.86
CA THR A 76 12.33 18.78 -2.59
C THR A 76 11.16 17.80 -2.51
N PHE A 77 10.56 17.65 -1.33
CA PHE A 77 9.42 16.76 -1.15
C PHE A 77 8.20 17.23 -1.95
N THR A 78 7.85 18.52 -1.87
CA THR A 78 6.70 19.06 -2.60
C THR A 78 6.92 19.12 -4.11
N GLY A 79 8.14 19.44 -4.56
CA GLY A 79 8.48 19.48 -5.98
C GLY A 79 8.71 18.13 -6.62
N GLY A 80 9.04 17.10 -5.80
CA GLY A 80 9.21 15.72 -6.27
C GLY A 80 7.92 14.90 -6.26
N PHE A 81 6.84 15.42 -5.68
CA PHE A 81 5.56 14.72 -5.68
C PHE A 81 4.83 14.90 -7.00
N ASP A 82 4.71 13.81 -7.74
CA ASP A 82 3.98 13.76 -9.01
C ASP A 82 2.54 13.28 -8.73
N MET A 83 1.61 14.24 -8.77
CA MET A 83 0.20 13.97 -8.50
C MET A 83 -0.41 13.07 -9.59
N GLU A 84 -0.04 13.24 -10.86
CA GLU A 84 -0.57 12.42 -11.96
C GLU A 84 -0.12 10.97 -11.82
N LYS A 85 1.15 10.76 -11.50
CA LYS A 85 1.69 9.42 -11.23
C LYS A 85 1.06 8.78 -9.99
N TYR A 86 0.77 9.56 -8.96
CA TYR A 86 0.06 9.08 -7.79
C TYR A 86 -1.38 8.69 -8.14
N LEU A 87 -2.11 9.54 -8.85
CA LEU A 87 -3.49 9.28 -9.24
C LEU A 87 -3.59 8.08 -10.19
N ALA A 88 -2.66 7.93 -11.14
CA ALA A 88 -2.63 6.79 -12.05
C ALA A 88 -2.52 5.45 -11.32
N LYS A 89 -1.86 5.41 -10.15
CA LYS A 89 -1.83 4.22 -9.30
C LYS A 89 -3.11 4.00 -8.49
N GLN A 90 -3.86 5.07 -8.19
CA GLN A 90 -5.04 5.00 -7.32
C GLN A 90 -6.34 4.80 -8.09
N THR A 91 -6.45 5.42 -9.25
CA THR A 91 -7.72 5.40 -10.00
C THR A 91 -7.49 5.20 -11.49
N CYS A 92 -8.37 4.43 -12.11
CA CYS A 92 -8.37 4.21 -13.56
C CYS A 92 -9.15 5.28 -14.33
N ALA A 93 -9.98 6.06 -13.66
CA ALA A 93 -10.88 7.03 -14.26
C ALA A 93 -11.20 8.19 -13.31
N ASP A 94 -11.72 9.28 -13.84
CA ASP A 94 -12.18 10.43 -13.06
C ASP A 94 -13.39 10.08 -12.19
N PHE A 95 -14.22 9.16 -12.65
CA PHE A 95 -15.40 8.68 -11.95
C PHE A 95 -15.44 7.16 -11.95
N VAL A 96 -15.67 6.59 -10.77
CA VAL A 96 -15.90 5.15 -10.58
C VAL A 96 -17.30 5.00 -9.99
N VAL A 97 -18.13 4.22 -10.66
CA VAL A 97 -19.50 3.95 -10.21
C VAL A 97 -19.56 2.48 -9.79
N SER A 98 -19.94 2.23 -8.56
CA SER A 98 -20.12 0.90 -8.03
C SER A 98 -21.15 0.88 -6.91
N THR A 99 -21.40 -0.28 -6.33
CA THR A 99 -22.29 -0.42 -5.18
C THR A 99 -21.64 0.09 -3.91
N THR A 100 -22.45 0.33 -2.89
CA THR A 100 -21.98 0.75 -1.56
C THR A 100 -21.02 -0.28 -0.94
N ASP A 101 -21.24 -1.56 -1.24
CA ASP A 101 -20.40 -2.64 -0.72
C ASP A 101 -18.98 -2.58 -1.28
N TYR A 102 -18.84 -2.28 -2.55
CA TYR A 102 -17.55 -2.03 -3.17
C TYR A 102 -16.76 -0.95 -2.42
N PHE A 103 -17.39 0.21 -2.16
CA PHE A 103 -16.74 1.33 -1.48
C PHE A 103 -16.56 1.12 0.03
N ARG A 104 -17.28 0.18 0.63
CA ARG A 104 -17.16 -0.19 2.05
C ARG A 104 -16.27 -1.39 2.30
N TYR A 105 -15.64 -1.87 1.25
CA TYR A 105 -14.76 -3.01 1.39
C TYR A 105 -15.46 -4.32 1.78
N SER A 106 -16.69 -4.49 1.39
CA SER A 106 -17.42 -5.72 1.58
C SER A 106 -17.46 -6.55 0.30
N HIS A 107 -17.04 -7.80 0.38
CA HIS A 107 -17.02 -8.72 -0.76
C HIS A 107 -18.36 -9.42 -1.01
N SER A 108 -19.32 -9.28 -0.12
CA SER A 108 -20.64 -9.89 -0.23
C SER A 108 -21.51 -9.14 -1.24
N GLY A 109 -21.11 -9.25 -2.43
CA GLY A 109 -21.40 -8.61 -3.59
C GLY A 109 -22.81 -8.41 -4.09
N SER A 110 -23.40 -7.28 -3.84
CA SER A 110 -24.32 -6.72 -4.80
C SER A 110 -23.51 -5.98 -5.88
N PHE A 111 -23.70 -6.37 -7.12
CA PHE A 111 -23.11 -5.71 -8.29
C PHE A 111 -24.17 -4.84 -8.97
N ILE A 112 -23.70 -3.85 -9.74
CA ILE A 112 -24.58 -3.06 -10.59
C ILE A 112 -25.10 -3.99 -11.70
N ALA A 113 -26.42 -4.03 -11.87
CA ALA A 113 -27.04 -4.84 -12.91
C ALA A 113 -26.76 -4.24 -14.31
N ARG A 114 -26.71 -5.09 -15.34
CA ARG A 114 -26.47 -4.66 -16.73
C ARG A 114 -27.43 -3.57 -17.20
N GLU A 115 -28.69 -3.66 -16.80
CA GLU A 115 -29.71 -2.68 -17.15
C GLU A 115 -29.42 -1.30 -16.54
N GLN A 116 -28.87 -1.29 -15.33
CA GLN A 116 -28.45 -0.05 -14.67
C GLN A 116 -27.21 0.55 -15.35
N ILE A 117 -26.25 -0.28 -15.74
CA ILE A 117 -25.07 0.15 -16.50
C ILE A 117 -25.52 0.80 -17.81
N ALA A 118 -26.41 0.13 -18.57
CA ALA A 118 -26.93 0.66 -19.82
C ALA A 118 -27.68 2.00 -19.63
N GLN A 119 -28.42 2.17 -18.52
CA GLN A 119 -29.08 3.44 -18.19
C GLN A 119 -28.06 4.54 -17.86
N ILE A 120 -26.98 4.23 -17.15
CA ILE A 120 -25.91 5.16 -16.85
C ILE A 120 -25.24 5.63 -18.15
N GLU A 121 -24.84 4.70 -19.01
CA GLU A 121 -24.18 4.98 -20.28
C GLU A 121 -25.08 5.81 -21.23
N ALA A 122 -26.39 5.53 -21.25
CA ALA A 122 -27.33 6.27 -22.08
C ALA A 122 -27.53 7.73 -21.64
N ASN A 123 -27.28 8.04 -20.36
CA ASN A 123 -27.50 9.37 -19.78
C ASN A 123 -26.23 10.17 -19.55
N ILE A 124 -25.06 9.55 -19.68
CA ILE A 124 -23.76 10.21 -19.47
C ILE A 124 -23.04 10.29 -20.81
N SER A 125 -22.70 11.49 -21.24
CA SER A 125 -21.82 11.69 -22.38
C SER A 125 -20.37 11.70 -21.89
N THR A 126 -19.69 10.58 -22.07
CA THR A 126 -18.26 10.43 -21.72
C THR A 126 -17.43 10.20 -22.99
N SER A 127 -16.17 10.59 -22.93
CA SER A 127 -15.22 10.30 -24.02
C SER A 127 -14.74 8.86 -23.98
N LEU A 128 -14.81 8.23 -22.82
CA LEU A 128 -14.40 6.85 -22.59
C LEU A 128 -15.18 6.26 -21.39
N SER A 129 -15.71 5.07 -21.55
CA SER A 129 -16.29 4.26 -20.47
C SER A 129 -15.80 2.83 -20.58
N GLY A 130 -15.80 2.11 -19.48
CA GLY A 130 -15.47 0.70 -19.41
C GLY A 130 -15.96 0.07 -18.13
N CYS A 131 -16.20 -1.22 -18.18
CA CYS A 131 -16.69 -2.01 -17.05
C CYS A 131 -15.69 -3.09 -16.65
N GLY A 132 -15.55 -3.28 -15.34
CA GLY A 132 -14.93 -4.47 -14.78
C GLY A 132 -16.02 -5.47 -14.41
N TYR A 133 -15.80 -6.74 -14.72
CA TYR A 133 -16.72 -7.83 -14.48
C TYR A 133 -16.12 -8.80 -13.48
N LYS A 134 -16.89 -9.17 -12.48
CA LYS A 134 -16.57 -10.30 -11.62
C LYS A 134 -17.46 -11.48 -12.02
N LEU A 135 -16.90 -12.69 -12.01
CA LEU A 135 -17.70 -13.89 -12.15
C LEU A 135 -18.66 -13.99 -10.96
N THR A 136 -19.96 -13.80 -11.22
CA THR A 136 -21.02 -13.97 -10.23
C THR A 136 -21.60 -15.38 -10.31
N GLY A 137 -21.89 -15.96 -9.18
CA GLY A 137 -22.44 -17.31 -9.08
C GLY A 137 -21.39 -18.42 -8.96
N TYR A 138 -20.12 -18.08 -9.11
CA TYR A 138 -19.02 -19.02 -8.92
C TYR A 138 -18.05 -18.46 -7.89
N VAL A 139 -17.52 -19.35 -7.04
CA VAL A 139 -16.30 -19.10 -6.30
C VAL A 139 -15.24 -19.98 -6.95
N PRO A 140 -14.41 -19.47 -7.85
CA PRO A 140 -13.38 -20.29 -8.47
C PRO A 140 -12.34 -20.63 -7.41
N TYR A 141 -11.97 -21.91 -7.35
CA TYR A 141 -10.85 -22.37 -6.53
C TYR A 141 -9.59 -22.44 -7.38
N GLY A 142 -8.52 -21.75 -6.91
CA GLY A 142 -7.18 -22.09 -7.32
C GLY A 142 -6.63 -23.24 -6.47
N TRP A 143 -5.60 -23.87 -6.95
CA TRP A 143 -4.92 -24.95 -6.26
C TRP A 143 -3.48 -24.56 -6.00
N MET A 144 -3.04 -24.67 -4.75
CA MET A 144 -1.66 -24.38 -4.35
C MET A 144 -1.08 -25.50 -3.51
N SER A 145 0.23 -25.53 -3.41
CA SER A 145 0.87 -26.52 -2.52
C SER A 145 0.55 -26.22 -1.06
N GLU A 146 0.38 -27.28 -0.27
CA GLU A 146 0.17 -27.18 1.18
C GLU A 146 1.21 -26.29 1.87
N LYS A 147 2.46 -26.38 1.42
CA LYS A 147 3.55 -25.55 1.96
C LYS A 147 3.29 -24.06 1.76
N HIS A 148 2.89 -23.62 0.55
CA HIS A 148 2.59 -22.23 0.27
C HIS A 148 1.37 -21.76 1.03
N TRP A 149 0.32 -22.57 1.08
CA TRP A 149 -0.88 -22.29 1.83
C TRP A 149 -0.58 -22.04 3.32
N LEU A 150 0.21 -22.92 3.95
CA LEU A 150 0.64 -22.74 5.34
C LEU A 150 1.48 -21.48 5.53
N GLN A 151 2.39 -21.17 4.60
CA GLN A 151 3.20 -19.95 4.67
C GLN A 151 2.31 -18.71 4.64
N ASP A 152 1.31 -18.65 3.78
CA ASP A 152 0.36 -17.55 3.71
C ASP A 152 -0.46 -17.43 4.99
N MET A 153 -1.02 -18.53 5.46
CA MET A 153 -1.86 -18.53 6.65
C MET A 153 -1.09 -18.14 7.93
N MET A 154 0.19 -18.47 8.03
CA MET A 154 1.02 -18.08 9.17
C MET A 154 1.28 -16.57 9.26
N HIS A 155 0.97 -15.79 8.24
CA HIS A 155 0.96 -14.32 8.32
C HIS A 155 -0.23 -13.78 9.13
N TYR A 156 -1.31 -14.56 9.22
CA TYR A 156 -2.58 -14.13 9.83
C TYR A 156 -2.88 -14.84 11.15
N THR A 157 -2.32 -16.04 11.36
CA THR A 157 -2.61 -16.87 12.52
C THR A 157 -1.39 -17.64 12.99
N SER A 158 -1.50 -18.32 14.14
CA SER A 158 -0.45 -19.21 14.63
C SER A 158 -0.33 -20.46 13.76
N GLU A 159 0.86 -21.09 13.74
CA GLU A 159 1.10 -22.32 13.00
C GLU A 159 0.13 -23.46 13.38
N GLU A 160 -0.23 -23.56 14.66
CA GLU A 160 -1.17 -24.56 15.15
C GLU A 160 -2.57 -24.34 14.57
N ASN A 161 -3.05 -23.10 14.59
CA ASN A 161 -4.34 -22.75 14.00
C ASN A 161 -4.32 -22.91 12.48
N ALA A 162 -3.23 -22.53 11.79
CA ALA A 162 -3.09 -22.74 10.36
C ALA A 162 -3.20 -24.21 9.98
N LYS A 163 -2.56 -25.12 10.73
CA LYS A 163 -2.69 -26.57 10.50
C LYS A 163 -4.10 -27.07 10.71
N THR A 164 -4.81 -26.56 11.72
CA THR A 164 -6.21 -26.93 11.96
C THR A 164 -7.12 -26.45 10.82
N LEU A 165 -6.90 -25.24 10.30
CA LEU A 165 -7.64 -24.73 9.16
C LEU A 165 -7.34 -25.52 7.88
N LEU A 166 -6.09 -25.92 7.68
CA LEU A 166 -5.66 -26.73 6.54
C LEU A 166 -6.42 -28.07 6.44
N GLU A 167 -6.78 -28.68 7.58
CA GLU A 167 -7.55 -29.93 7.62
C GLU A 167 -8.99 -29.74 7.08
N GLN A 168 -9.49 -28.51 7.07
CA GLN A 168 -10.85 -28.18 6.60
C GLN A 168 -10.90 -27.80 5.12
N GLU A 169 -9.72 -27.58 4.50
CA GLU A 169 -9.63 -27.21 3.11
C GLU A 169 -9.88 -28.38 2.15
N ASN A 170 -10.44 -28.08 0.98
CA ASN A 170 -10.57 -29.06 -0.08
C ASN A 170 -9.19 -29.45 -0.62
N ARG A 171 -9.02 -30.73 -0.92
CA ARG A 171 -7.76 -31.28 -1.39
C ARG A 171 -7.87 -31.94 -2.76
N ARG A 172 -6.82 -31.77 -3.55
CA ARG A 172 -6.65 -32.44 -4.84
C ARG A 172 -5.22 -33.00 -4.90
N GLY A 173 -5.05 -34.26 -4.47
CA GLY A 173 -3.70 -34.81 -4.27
C GLY A 173 -2.95 -34.01 -3.19
N ASP A 174 -1.76 -33.52 -3.57
CA ASP A 174 -0.90 -32.70 -2.69
C ASP A 174 -1.25 -31.21 -2.72
N LEU A 175 -2.30 -30.82 -3.45
CA LEU A 175 -2.75 -29.45 -3.57
C LEU A 175 -3.93 -29.17 -2.65
N VAL A 176 -4.00 -27.95 -2.19
CA VAL A 176 -5.05 -27.41 -1.32
C VAL A 176 -5.79 -26.31 -2.07
N SER A 177 -7.10 -26.24 -1.86
CA SER A 177 -7.92 -25.19 -2.47
C SER A 177 -7.56 -23.83 -1.93
N GLN A 178 -7.55 -22.85 -2.83
CA GLN A 178 -7.44 -21.45 -2.51
C GLN A 178 -8.47 -20.68 -3.32
N SER A 179 -9.10 -19.69 -2.71
CA SER A 179 -9.98 -18.80 -3.45
C SER A 179 -9.17 -18.04 -4.49
N ALA A 180 -9.56 -18.16 -5.74
CA ALA A 180 -8.98 -17.41 -6.85
C ALA A 180 -9.96 -16.31 -7.27
N LEU A 181 -9.49 -15.09 -7.42
CA LEU A 181 -10.29 -13.99 -7.93
C LEU A 181 -9.96 -13.79 -9.42
N ILE A 182 -10.96 -13.99 -10.26
CA ILE A 182 -10.85 -13.77 -11.70
C ILE A 182 -11.76 -12.61 -12.07
N GLU A 183 -11.19 -11.63 -12.75
CA GLU A 183 -11.88 -10.44 -13.23
C GLU A 183 -11.77 -10.36 -14.76
N GLY A 184 -12.89 -10.03 -15.40
CA GLY A 184 -12.92 -9.64 -16.80
C GLY A 184 -12.97 -8.12 -16.89
N LEU A 185 -12.31 -7.56 -17.88
CA LEU A 185 -12.29 -6.13 -18.15
C LEU A 185 -12.73 -5.86 -19.58
N ASP A 186 -13.42 -4.74 -19.79
CA ASP A 186 -13.67 -4.23 -21.13
C ASP A 186 -12.35 -3.81 -21.80
N ASP A 187 -12.29 -3.91 -23.11
CA ASP A 187 -11.11 -3.57 -23.91
C ASP A 187 -10.58 -2.16 -23.61
N SER A 188 -11.47 -1.22 -23.34
CA SER A 188 -11.14 0.17 -23.00
C SER A 188 -10.36 0.32 -21.68
N LEU A 189 -10.37 -0.69 -20.82
CA LEU A 189 -9.66 -0.68 -19.54
C LEU A 189 -8.27 -1.31 -19.61
N PHE A 190 -7.95 -2.03 -20.70
CA PHE A 190 -6.64 -2.66 -20.84
C PHE A 190 -5.50 -1.65 -20.94
N ASP A 191 -5.73 -0.46 -21.49
CA ASP A 191 -4.77 0.63 -21.50
C ASP A 191 -4.41 1.17 -20.10
N LYS A 192 -5.19 0.82 -19.08
CA LYS A 192 -4.95 1.19 -17.70
C LYS A 192 -4.08 0.17 -16.94
N LEU A 193 -3.89 -1.00 -17.54
CA LEU A 193 -2.97 -1.99 -16.99
C LEU A 193 -1.52 -1.59 -17.30
N THR A 194 -0.63 -1.84 -16.37
CA THR A 194 0.80 -1.74 -16.63
C THR A 194 1.37 -3.16 -16.73
N VAL A 195 1.84 -3.54 -17.92
CA VAL A 195 2.53 -4.81 -18.11
C VAL A 195 3.90 -4.73 -17.47
N VAL A 196 4.17 -5.60 -16.52
CA VAL A 196 5.46 -5.68 -15.82
C VAL A 196 6.39 -6.66 -16.55
N GLU A 197 5.85 -7.80 -16.95
CA GLU A 197 6.58 -8.85 -17.68
C GLU A 197 5.61 -9.68 -18.52
N GLY A 198 6.06 -10.22 -19.64
CA GLY A 198 5.27 -11.06 -20.53
C GLY A 198 4.53 -10.29 -21.62
N ASP A 199 3.48 -10.88 -22.16
CA ASP A 199 2.67 -10.31 -23.24
C ASP A 199 1.18 -10.54 -22.99
N ILE A 200 0.39 -9.48 -23.00
CA ILE A 200 -1.07 -9.53 -22.80
C ILE A 200 -1.85 -9.82 -24.10
N SER A 201 -1.18 -9.86 -25.27
CA SER A 201 -1.85 -10.10 -26.54
C SER A 201 -2.69 -11.39 -26.58
N PRO A 202 -2.33 -12.49 -25.88
CA PRO A 202 -3.15 -13.68 -25.83
C PRO A 202 -4.52 -13.48 -25.18
N LEU A 203 -4.69 -12.46 -24.33
CA LEU A 203 -5.97 -12.16 -23.68
C LEU A 203 -7.05 -11.73 -24.68
N PHE A 204 -6.64 -11.21 -25.83
CA PHE A 204 -7.52 -10.71 -26.90
C PHE A 204 -7.75 -11.70 -28.04
N GLN A 205 -7.21 -12.91 -27.92
CA GLN A 205 -7.34 -13.92 -28.96
C GLN A 205 -8.46 -14.89 -28.61
N ASP A 206 -9.46 -14.99 -29.46
CA ASP A 206 -10.54 -15.94 -29.31
C ASP A 206 -10.02 -17.39 -29.25
N GLY A 207 -10.56 -18.16 -28.33
CA GLY A 207 -10.23 -19.56 -28.14
C GLY A 207 -8.94 -19.83 -27.34
N THR A 208 -8.31 -18.81 -26.80
CA THR A 208 -7.22 -18.97 -25.85
C THR A 208 -7.71 -18.82 -24.42
N ASN A 209 -7.34 -19.77 -23.56
CA ASN A 209 -7.54 -19.63 -22.12
C ASN A 209 -6.27 -18.98 -21.53
N ALA A 210 -6.11 -17.68 -21.74
CA ALA A 210 -4.99 -16.92 -21.19
C ALA A 210 -5.44 -16.07 -20.00
N ILE A 211 -4.56 -15.94 -19.00
CA ILE A 211 -4.74 -15.04 -17.88
C ILE A 211 -3.49 -14.18 -17.66
N ALA A 212 -3.69 -12.94 -17.26
CA ALA A 212 -2.64 -12.12 -16.70
C ALA A 212 -2.74 -12.15 -15.17
N VAL A 213 -1.60 -12.33 -14.53
CA VAL A 213 -1.52 -12.34 -13.06
C VAL A 213 -1.21 -10.92 -12.58
N VAL A 214 -2.07 -10.40 -11.72
CA VAL A 214 -1.82 -9.09 -11.12
C VAL A 214 -0.83 -9.26 -9.98
N VAL A 215 0.26 -8.52 -10.04
CA VAL A 215 1.38 -8.60 -9.11
C VAL A 215 1.55 -7.29 -8.34
N SER A 216 2.22 -7.36 -7.21
CA SER A 216 2.70 -6.19 -6.49
C SER A 216 4.13 -5.87 -6.92
N THR A 217 4.43 -4.59 -7.10
CA THR A 217 5.77 -4.12 -7.45
C THR A 217 6.32 -3.20 -6.38
N ASP A 218 7.65 -3.18 -6.26
CA ASP A 218 8.36 -2.17 -5.50
C ASP A 218 8.33 -0.80 -6.22
N ASP A 219 8.95 0.22 -5.60
CA ASP A 219 9.02 1.57 -6.19
C ASP A 219 9.87 1.64 -7.48
N TYR A 220 10.65 0.60 -7.77
CA TYR A 220 11.47 0.46 -8.98
C TYR A 220 10.80 -0.34 -10.09
N GLY A 221 9.60 -0.90 -9.82
CA GLY A 221 8.84 -1.71 -10.76
C GLY A 221 9.20 -3.20 -10.77
N ASN A 222 10.04 -3.66 -9.84
CA ASN A 222 10.33 -5.09 -9.71
C ASN A 222 9.19 -5.80 -9.00
N VAL A 223 8.86 -7.01 -9.43
CA VAL A 223 7.84 -7.84 -8.78
C VAL A 223 8.29 -8.18 -7.35
N SER A 224 7.47 -7.83 -6.39
CA SER A 224 7.70 -8.21 -4.98
C SER A 224 7.26 -9.65 -4.78
N ASN A 225 8.07 -10.44 -4.04
CA ASN A 225 7.75 -11.84 -3.70
C ASN A 225 7.40 -12.70 -4.93
N LEU A 226 8.26 -12.70 -5.94
CA LEU A 226 8.02 -13.42 -7.21
C LEU A 226 7.62 -14.89 -7.02
N ASP A 227 8.13 -15.55 -5.98
CA ASP A 227 7.85 -16.97 -5.68
C ASP A 227 6.36 -17.24 -5.31
N TYR A 228 5.60 -16.20 -5.02
CA TYR A 228 4.15 -16.31 -4.74
C TYR A 228 3.30 -16.39 -5.99
N TYR A 229 3.83 -15.96 -7.13
CA TYR A 229 3.07 -15.90 -8.36
C TYR A 229 3.37 -17.08 -9.27
N PRO A 230 2.36 -17.63 -9.95
CA PRO A 230 2.59 -18.69 -10.93
C PRO A 230 3.47 -18.16 -12.07
N PRO A 231 4.50 -18.92 -12.49
CA PRO A 231 5.41 -18.48 -13.56
C PRO A 231 4.70 -18.20 -14.87
N ILE A 232 5.18 -17.21 -15.61
CA ILE A 232 4.70 -16.96 -16.99
C ILE A 232 4.94 -18.21 -17.85
N GLY A 233 3.93 -18.59 -18.64
CA GLY A 233 3.90 -19.81 -19.44
C GLY A 233 3.43 -21.05 -18.67
N SER A 234 3.25 -20.98 -17.36
CA SER A 234 2.66 -22.08 -16.59
C SER A 234 1.15 -22.18 -16.80
N VAL A 235 0.64 -23.40 -16.64
CA VAL A 235 -0.81 -23.64 -16.68
C VAL A 235 -1.34 -23.67 -15.26
N GLN A 236 -2.40 -22.91 -15.03
CA GLN A 236 -3.13 -22.86 -13.78
C GLN A 236 -4.53 -23.41 -13.98
N THR A 237 -4.84 -24.48 -13.28
CA THR A 237 -6.18 -25.05 -13.29
C THR A 237 -7.05 -24.30 -12.29
N ILE A 238 -8.15 -23.73 -12.76
CA ILE A 238 -9.16 -23.09 -11.92
C ILE A 238 -10.40 -23.96 -11.95
N THR A 239 -10.86 -24.35 -10.75
CA THR A 239 -12.06 -25.14 -10.59
C THR A 239 -13.24 -24.21 -10.36
N TYR A 240 -14.19 -24.22 -11.25
CA TYR A 240 -15.45 -23.50 -11.12
C TYR A 240 -16.47 -24.38 -10.41
N ILE A 241 -17.18 -23.80 -9.46
CA ILE A 241 -18.23 -24.49 -8.73
C ILE A 241 -19.52 -24.31 -9.50
N ASP A 242 -20.05 -25.41 -10.03
CA ASP A 242 -21.34 -25.44 -10.69
C ASP A 242 -22.47 -25.61 -9.67
N GLU A 243 -22.25 -26.48 -8.68
CA GLU A 243 -23.19 -26.71 -7.61
C GLU A 243 -22.47 -26.99 -6.28
N GLY A 244 -23.00 -26.46 -5.21
CA GLY A 244 -22.49 -26.68 -3.85
C GLY A 244 -23.51 -26.37 -2.79
N TYR A 245 -23.27 -26.86 -1.57
CA TYR A 245 -24.16 -26.67 -0.43
C TYR A 245 -23.36 -26.56 0.87
N ASN A 246 -23.98 -25.93 1.87
CA ASN A 246 -23.39 -25.85 3.19
C ASN A 246 -23.92 -26.97 4.09
N ILE A 247 -23.03 -27.64 4.79
CA ILE A 247 -23.36 -28.60 5.84
C ILE A 247 -22.96 -28.07 7.21
N ASP A 248 -23.70 -28.49 8.22
CA ASP A 248 -23.33 -28.28 9.61
C ASP A 248 -22.23 -29.25 9.99
N SER A 249 -21.02 -28.76 10.23
CA SER A 249 -19.82 -29.57 10.57
C SER A 249 -19.99 -30.41 11.83
N ARG A 250 -20.97 -30.12 12.68
CA ARG A 250 -21.25 -30.86 13.91
C ARG A 250 -22.01 -32.15 13.66
N ASN A 251 -22.81 -32.23 12.61
CA ASN A 251 -23.72 -33.37 12.37
C ASN A 251 -23.78 -33.84 10.90
N GLY A 252 -23.16 -33.09 9.97
CA GLY A 252 -23.13 -33.40 8.53
C GLY A 252 -24.46 -33.16 7.79
N ASN A 253 -25.45 -32.53 8.43
CA ASN A 253 -26.71 -32.20 7.78
C ASN A 253 -26.61 -30.91 6.99
N LEU A 254 -27.52 -30.69 6.03
CA LEU A 254 -27.64 -29.40 5.34
C LEU A 254 -27.92 -28.30 6.36
N CYS A 255 -27.23 -27.18 6.16
CA CYS A 255 -27.44 -25.99 6.97
C CYS A 255 -28.85 -25.42 6.76
N ASP A 256 -29.41 -24.88 7.82
CA ASP A 256 -30.66 -24.14 7.85
C ASP A 256 -30.42 -22.69 8.33
N GLU A 257 -31.48 -21.90 8.41
CA GLU A 257 -31.45 -20.50 8.85
C GLU A 257 -30.92 -20.30 10.28
N ASN A 258 -30.94 -21.38 11.09
CA ASN A 258 -30.49 -21.35 12.49
C ASN A 258 -29.09 -21.88 12.68
N THR A 259 -28.45 -22.39 11.64
CA THR A 259 -27.08 -22.92 11.73
C THR A 259 -26.10 -21.76 11.90
N PRO A 260 -25.36 -21.69 13.03
CA PRO A 260 -24.35 -20.64 13.21
C PRO A 260 -23.25 -20.74 12.14
N THR A 261 -22.83 -19.61 11.64
CA THR A 261 -21.84 -19.50 10.54
C THR A 261 -20.53 -20.23 10.82
N GLU A 262 -20.13 -20.28 12.09
CA GLU A 262 -18.91 -20.95 12.55
C GLU A 262 -18.92 -22.48 12.35
N TYR A 263 -20.13 -23.07 12.17
CA TYR A 263 -20.28 -24.51 11.91
C TYR A 263 -20.67 -24.80 10.46
N MET A 264 -20.83 -23.78 9.63
CA MET A 264 -21.11 -23.97 8.21
C MET A 264 -19.84 -24.39 7.48
N GLN A 265 -19.88 -25.56 6.88
CA GLN A 265 -18.82 -26.07 6.02
C GLN A 265 -19.37 -26.22 4.59
N PHE A 266 -18.70 -25.58 3.65
CA PHE A 266 -19.06 -25.70 2.25
C PHE A 266 -18.63 -27.06 1.70
N GLN A 267 -19.56 -27.72 1.00
CA GLN A 267 -19.32 -28.95 0.27
C GLN A 267 -19.56 -28.74 -1.21
N LEU A 268 -18.59 -29.16 -2.01
CA LEU A 268 -18.64 -29.11 -3.44
C LEU A 268 -19.43 -30.32 -3.98
N SER A 269 -20.49 -30.08 -4.77
CA SER A 269 -21.29 -31.13 -5.42
C SER A 269 -20.87 -31.33 -6.87
N GLU A 270 -20.93 -30.27 -7.66
CA GLU A 270 -20.52 -30.28 -9.06
C GLU A 270 -19.54 -29.17 -9.35
N SER A 271 -18.56 -29.48 -10.18
CA SER A 271 -17.53 -28.52 -10.60
C SER A 271 -16.91 -28.92 -11.92
N HIS A 272 -16.37 -27.93 -12.62
CA HIS A 272 -15.56 -28.16 -13.81
C HIS A 272 -14.24 -27.39 -13.73
N ASP A 273 -13.24 -27.96 -14.35
CA ASP A 273 -11.91 -27.37 -14.41
C ASP A 273 -11.71 -26.62 -15.72
N VAL A 274 -11.08 -25.47 -15.64
CA VAL A 274 -10.57 -24.71 -16.80
C VAL A 274 -9.10 -24.46 -16.61
N ASP A 275 -8.31 -24.88 -17.58
CA ASP A 275 -6.89 -24.63 -17.59
C ASP A 275 -6.60 -23.27 -18.27
N TYR A 276 -5.89 -22.42 -17.55
CA TYR A 276 -5.46 -21.11 -18.02
C TYR A 276 -3.93 -21.05 -18.15
N THR A 277 -3.45 -20.47 -19.23
CA THR A 277 -2.02 -20.19 -19.38
C THR A 277 -1.72 -18.78 -18.89
N VAL A 278 -0.77 -18.65 -17.98
CA VAL A 278 -0.29 -17.34 -17.51
C VAL A 278 0.51 -16.68 -18.62
N CYS A 279 0.03 -15.57 -19.16
CA CYS A 279 0.66 -14.88 -20.26
C CYS A 279 1.49 -13.65 -19.84
N ALA A 280 1.14 -13.01 -18.73
CA ALA A 280 1.84 -11.80 -18.29
C ALA A 280 1.66 -11.55 -16.77
N TYR A 281 2.58 -10.77 -16.25
CA TYR A 281 2.40 -10.06 -14.96
C TYR A 281 1.99 -8.62 -15.24
N VAL A 282 0.96 -8.17 -14.53
CA VAL A 282 0.42 -6.82 -14.68
C VAL A 282 0.21 -6.17 -13.32
N THR A 283 0.24 -4.85 -13.29
CA THR A 283 -0.28 -4.07 -12.18
C THR A 283 -1.54 -3.33 -12.62
N VAL A 284 -2.47 -3.16 -11.71
CA VAL A 284 -3.73 -2.45 -11.95
C VAL A 284 -3.86 -1.29 -10.98
N PRO A 285 -4.47 -0.17 -11.42
CA PRO A 285 -4.86 0.89 -10.49
C PRO A 285 -5.78 0.34 -9.40
N HIS A 286 -5.67 0.89 -8.24
CA HIS A 286 -6.44 0.42 -7.09
C HIS A 286 -7.96 0.36 -7.33
N SER A 287 -8.54 1.29 -8.03
CA SER A 287 -9.97 1.32 -8.34
C SER A 287 -10.45 0.34 -9.40
N MET A 288 -9.56 -0.43 -10.01
CA MET A 288 -9.91 -1.44 -11.03
C MET A 288 -10.07 -2.84 -10.45
N SER A 289 -9.61 -3.10 -9.24
CA SER A 289 -9.56 -4.45 -8.71
C SER A 289 -10.17 -4.52 -7.32
N PHE A 290 -10.92 -5.59 -7.07
CA PHE A 290 -11.39 -5.94 -5.72
C PHE A 290 -10.27 -6.44 -4.79
N ARG A 291 -9.04 -6.36 -5.23
CA ARG A 291 -7.85 -6.87 -4.52
C ARG A 291 -7.52 -6.19 -3.22
N TYR A 292 -8.16 -5.11 -2.91
CA TYR A 292 -7.93 -4.38 -1.67
C TYR A 292 -8.00 -5.23 -0.41
N TYR A 293 -8.52 -6.46 -0.52
CA TYR A 293 -8.87 -7.29 0.61
C TYR A 293 -8.20 -8.63 0.67
N THR A 294 -7.51 -9.02 -0.38
CA THR A 294 -6.76 -10.29 -0.41
C THR A 294 -5.30 -10.09 -0.08
N THR A 295 -4.91 -8.89 0.20
CA THR A 295 -3.56 -8.64 0.67
C THR A 295 -3.60 -8.38 2.14
N GLY A 296 -3.26 -9.33 2.83
CA GLY A 296 -2.48 -8.97 3.94
C GLY A 296 -1.17 -8.50 3.46
#